data_95b718bfe2dabb475a7500762a64a3aa
#
_entry.id   95b718bfe2dabb475a7500762a64a3aa
#
_cell.length_a   1.000
_cell.length_b   1.000
_cell.length_c   1.000
_cell.angle_alpha   90.00
_cell.angle_beta   90.00
_cell.angle_gamma   90.00
#
_symmetry.space_group_name_H-M   'P 1'
#
loop_
_entity.id
_entity.type
_entity.pdbx_description
1 polymer ?
#
loop_
_entity_poly.entity_id
_entity_poly.type
_entity_poly.pdbx_seq_one_letter_code
_entity_poly.pdbx_strand_id
1 'polypeptide(L)'
;DPRTADSVVDVLSATVIAPKAIDADAAATAISVLGHEEGLALIESMPQYECLLVLSNHHVATSSGWPTLQDDNEVDEEDDKTKSGLIVNFTLNRPNGSRYRRPYVAIWLEDSDGFPVKTALLWLQVEQPGPRWHRDLTRWYRNDRMRKVVEKTNMIGTISGATRGPGEYQARFDGTDNEGNKLENGKYTLLSLIHI
;
A
#
# COMPACT_ATOMS: atom_id res chain seq x y z
N ASP A 1 14.34 15.69 -25.88
CA ASP A 1 13.31 15.67 -26.91
C ASP A 1 13.92 15.20 -28.24
N PRO A 2 13.44 14.10 -28.82
CA PRO A 2 13.99 13.55 -30.07
C PRO A 2 13.75 14.47 -31.29
N ARG A 3 12.83 15.45 -31.20
CA ARG A 3 12.53 16.42 -32.27
C ARG A 3 13.53 17.55 -32.31
N THR A 4 14.08 17.93 -31.15
CA THR A 4 14.98 19.08 -30.99
C THR A 4 16.41 18.70 -30.63
N ALA A 5 16.62 17.50 -30.16
CA ALA A 5 17.86 16.98 -29.53
C ALA A 5 18.23 17.73 -28.22
N ASP A 6 17.31 18.51 -27.64
CA ASP A 6 17.51 19.19 -26.38
C ASP A 6 17.07 18.32 -25.20
N SER A 7 17.63 18.57 -24.02
CA SER A 7 17.17 17.95 -22.77
C SER A 7 15.80 18.50 -22.41
N VAL A 8 14.89 17.60 -21.98
CA VAL A 8 13.62 18.01 -21.39
C VAL A 8 13.87 18.43 -19.95
N VAL A 9 13.44 19.63 -19.57
CA VAL A 9 13.72 20.23 -18.26
C VAL A 9 12.47 20.59 -17.46
N ASP A 10 11.30 20.47 -18.07
CA ASP A 10 10.04 20.92 -17.47
C ASP A 10 9.46 19.86 -16.50
N VAL A 11 9.54 18.58 -16.84
CA VAL A 11 8.99 17.46 -16.06
C VAL A 11 10.11 16.65 -15.45
N LEU A 12 10.14 16.55 -14.11
CA LEU A 12 11.08 15.73 -13.35
C LEU A 12 10.63 14.27 -13.26
N SER A 13 9.31 14.05 -13.18
CA SER A 13 8.72 12.72 -13.08
C SER A 13 7.32 12.72 -13.66
N ALA A 14 6.96 11.64 -14.35
CA ALA A 14 5.63 11.39 -14.87
C ALA A 14 5.14 10.02 -14.41
N THR A 15 3.95 9.98 -13.82
CA THR A 15 3.24 8.75 -13.46
C THR A 15 1.96 8.70 -14.28
N VAL A 16 1.69 7.56 -14.92
CA VAL A 16 0.49 7.37 -15.75
C VAL A 16 -0.26 6.13 -15.29
N ILE A 17 -1.57 6.26 -15.22
CA ILE A 17 -2.53 5.17 -15.09
C ILE A 17 -3.16 4.95 -16.45
N ALA A 18 -3.19 3.71 -16.92
CA ALA A 18 -3.83 3.33 -18.19
C ALA A 18 -4.34 1.87 -18.08
N PRO A 19 -5.23 1.43 -18.99
CA PRO A 19 -5.78 0.06 -18.97
C PRO A 19 -4.72 -1.04 -19.13
N LYS A 20 -3.59 -0.73 -19.74
CA LYS A 20 -2.46 -1.66 -19.94
C LYS A 20 -1.15 -1.02 -19.53
N ALA A 21 -0.28 -1.80 -18.88
CA ALA A 21 1.03 -1.33 -18.42
C ALA A 21 1.92 -0.79 -19.57
N ILE A 22 1.87 -1.42 -20.75
CA ILE A 22 2.64 -0.99 -21.92
C ILE A 22 2.19 0.39 -22.42
N ASP A 23 0.89 0.66 -22.32
CA ASP A 23 0.32 1.94 -22.75
C ASP A 23 0.65 3.03 -21.73
N ALA A 24 0.64 2.68 -20.42
CA ALA A 24 1.05 3.59 -19.35
C ALA A 24 2.52 4.00 -19.49
N ASP A 25 3.42 3.05 -19.76
CA ASP A 25 4.86 3.30 -19.97
C ASP A 25 5.11 4.20 -21.18
N ALA A 26 4.47 3.89 -22.31
CA ALA A 26 4.56 4.71 -23.52
C ALA A 26 4.03 6.13 -23.30
N ALA A 27 2.88 6.27 -22.64
CA ALA A 27 2.29 7.57 -22.33
C ALA A 27 3.16 8.38 -21.36
N ALA A 28 3.71 7.75 -20.30
CA ALA A 28 4.61 8.43 -19.37
C ALA A 28 5.85 9.00 -20.07
N THR A 29 6.42 8.23 -21.00
CA THR A 29 7.54 8.69 -21.83
C THR A 29 7.13 9.86 -22.71
N ALA A 30 5.98 9.77 -23.40
CA ALA A 30 5.49 10.81 -24.29
C ALA A 30 5.24 12.13 -23.55
N ILE A 31 4.52 12.10 -22.41
CA ILE A 31 4.21 13.32 -21.65
C ILE A 31 5.44 13.94 -20.99
N SER A 32 6.43 13.13 -20.62
CA SER A 32 7.72 13.66 -20.15
C SER A 32 8.44 14.48 -21.20
N VAL A 33 8.31 14.11 -22.48
CA VAL A 33 8.93 14.83 -23.63
C VAL A 33 8.11 16.05 -24.02
N LEU A 34 6.79 15.97 -23.98
CA LEU A 34 5.88 17.06 -24.37
C LEU A 34 5.88 18.24 -23.37
N GLY A 35 6.27 17.96 -22.11
CA GLY A 35 6.13 18.93 -21.03
C GLY A 35 4.73 18.93 -20.41
N HIS A 36 4.53 19.78 -19.39
CA HIS A 36 3.31 19.64 -18.56
C HIS A 36 2.03 20.06 -19.28
N GLU A 37 2.04 21.15 -20.06
CA GLU A 37 0.82 21.65 -20.72
C GLU A 37 0.35 20.71 -21.83
N GLU A 38 1.23 20.38 -22.77
CA GLU A 38 0.90 19.49 -23.89
C GLU A 38 0.71 18.05 -23.40
N GLY A 39 1.47 17.61 -22.38
CA GLY A 39 1.35 16.29 -21.78
C GLY A 39 0.01 16.08 -21.08
N LEU A 40 -0.45 17.06 -20.28
CA LEU A 40 -1.78 17.03 -19.67
C LEU A 40 -2.89 17.03 -20.72
N ALA A 41 -2.80 17.90 -21.72
CA ALA A 41 -3.79 17.96 -22.80
C ALA A 41 -3.87 16.64 -23.57
N LEU A 42 -2.74 15.97 -23.78
CA LEU A 42 -2.73 14.64 -24.41
C LEU A 42 -3.48 13.62 -23.55
N ILE A 43 -3.18 13.53 -22.26
CA ILE A 43 -3.84 12.58 -21.34
C ILE A 43 -5.34 12.85 -21.23
N GLU A 44 -5.75 14.13 -21.09
CA GLU A 44 -7.17 14.51 -21.04
C GLU A 44 -7.93 14.10 -22.31
N SER A 45 -7.26 13.97 -23.44
CA SER A 45 -7.85 13.48 -24.69
C SER A 45 -8.01 11.97 -24.77
N MET A 46 -7.39 11.21 -23.86
CA MET A 46 -7.32 9.75 -23.89
C MET A 46 -8.26 9.14 -22.85
N PRO A 47 -9.34 8.46 -23.24
CA PRO A 47 -10.27 7.84 -22.29
C PRO A 47 -9.55 6.79 -21.39
N GLN A 48 -9.80 6.83 -20.08
CA GLN A 48 -9.25 5.92 -19.08
C GLN A 48 -7.73 6.10 -18.83
N TYR A 49 -7.16 7.22 -19.26
CA TYR A 49 -5.79 7.59 -18.92
C TYR A 49 -5.80 8.73 -17.91
N GLU A 50 -4.94 8.62 -16.90
CA GLU A 50 -4.72 9.65 -15.89
C GLU A 50 -3.23 9.82 -15.65
N CYS A 51 -2.80 11.02 -15.29
CA CYS A 51 -1.40 11.25 -14.98
C CYS A 51 -1.18 12.18 -13.79
N LEU A 52 -0.01 12.01 -13.17
CA LEU A 52 0.58 12.93 -12.23
C LEU A 52 1.97 13.30 -12.71
N LEU A 53 2.24 14.59 -12.82
CA LEU A 53 3.53 15.16 -13.20
C LEU A 53 4.15 15.88 -12.01
N VAL A 54 5.43 15.64 -11.77
CA VAL A 54 6.25 16.47 -10.88
C VAL A 54 7.08 17.38 -11.76
N LEU A 55 6.88 18.69 -11.62
CA LEU A 55 7.53 19.70 -12.44
C LEU A 55 8.89 20.11 -11.88
N SER A 56 9.72 20.76 -12.69
CA SER A 56 11.05 21.23 -12.29
C SER A 56 11.04 22.24 -11.14
N ASN A 57 9.95 22.96 -10.92
CA ASN A 57 9.72 23.84 -9.78
C ASN A 57 9.15 23.11 -8.54
N HIS A 58 9.12 21.77 -8.54
CA HIS A 58 8.55 20.88 -7.53
C HIS A 58 7.02 20.98 -7.34
N HIS A 59 6.31 21.68 -8.22
CA HIS A 59 4.86 21.63 -8.23
C HIS A 59 4.38 20.29 -8.82
N VAL A 60 3.23 19.86 -8.37
CA VAL A 60 2.55 18.69 -8.89
C VAL A 60 1.38 19.12 -9.75
N ALA A 61 1.29 18.59 -10.96
CA ALA A 61 0.17 18.78 -11.88
C ALA A 61 -0.48 17.41 -12.16
N THR A 62 -1.80 17.36 -12.18
CA THR A 62 -2.55 16.11 -12.41
C THR A 62 -3.62 16.30 -13.47
N SER A 63 -3.97 15.22 -14.16
CA SER A 63 -5.17 15.17 -14.99
C SER A 63 -6.45 15.28 -14.15
N SER A 64 -7.55 15.65 -14.78
CA SER A 64 -8.82 15.95 -14.10
C SER A 64 -9.44 14.74 -13.38
N GLY A 65 -9.21 13.54 -13.87
CA GLY A 65 -9.67 12.28 -13.27
C GLY A 65 -8.59 11.57 -12.45
N TRP A 66 -7.43 12.21 -12.22
CA TRP A 66 -6.41 11.60 -11.35
C TRP A 66 -7.01 11.27 -10.01
N PRO A 67 -6.94 9.99 -9.57
CA PRO A 67 -7.46 9.64 -8.27
C PRO A 67 -6.71 10.47 -7.23
N THR A 68 -7.42 11.38 -6.58
CA THR A 68 -6.95 11.92 -5.32
C THR A 68 -6.73 10.70 -4.44
N LEU A 69 -5.47 10.33 -4.24
CA LEU A 69 -5.10 9.54 -3.10
C LEU A 69 -5.47 10.43 -1.93
N GLN A 70 -6.74 10.39 -1.55
CA GLN A 70 -7.10 10.79 -0.21
C GLN A 70 -6.15 9.96 0.65
N ASP A 71 -5.28 10.65 1.35
CA ASP A 71 -4.59 10.06 2.47
C ASP A 71 -5.74 9.46 3.29
N ASP A 72 -5.85 8.12 3.33
CA ASP A 72 -6.88 7.43 4.14
C ASP A 72 -6.73 7.77 5.63
N ASN A 73 -5.90 8.74 5.94
CA ASN A 73 -5.71 9.37 7.24
C ASN A 73 -6.57 10.62 7.47
N GLU A 74 -7.19 11.22 6.45
CA GLU A 74 -8.36 12.07 6.67
C GLU A 74 -9.58 11.15 6.79
N VAL A 75 -9.80 10.70 8.00
CA VAL A 75 -11.05 10.08 8.44
C VAL A 75 -12.14 11.11 8.18
N ASP A 76 -12.93 10.95 7.13
CA ASP A 76 -14.25 11.57 7.05
C ASP A 76 -15.01 11.12 8.29
N GLU A 77 -15.12 11.96 9.31
CA GLU A 77 -15.83 11.67 10.57
C GLU A 77 -17.30 11.27 10.34
N GLU A 78 -17.85 11.52 9.15
CA GLU A 78 -19.20 11.11 8.78
C GLU A 78 -19.32 9.68 8.26
N ASP A 79 -18.27 9.13 7.57
CA ASP A 79 -18.32 7.76 7.04
C ASP A 79 -17.92 6.71 8.09
N ASP A 80 -17.24 7.14 9.17
CA ASP A 80 -16.80 6.26 10.27
C ASP A 80 -17.95 5.84 11.20
N LYS A 81 -19.07 6.57 11.22
CA LYS A 81 -20.23 6.25 12.06
C LYS A 81 -21.08 5.08 11.56
N THR A 82 -20.88 4.65 10.30
CA THR A 82 -21.66 3.58 9.68
C THR A 82 -20.90 2.26 9.52
N LYS A 83 -19.57 2.28 9.66
CA LYS A 83 -18.73 1.07 9.58
C LYS A 83 -18.36 0.61 10.98
N SER A 84 -19.05 -0.42 11.48
CA SER A 84 -18.61 -1.13 12.69
C SER A 84 -17.26 -1.80 12.41
N GLY A 85 -16.26 -1.47 13.21
CA GLY A 85 -14.91 -2.03 13.04
C GLY A 85 -14.00 -1.67 14.22
N LEU A 86 -12.81 -2.26 14.24
CA LEU A 86 -11.76 -1.97 15.21
C LEU A 86 -10.63 -1.21 14.53
N ILE A 87 -10.26 -0.05 15.08
CA ILE A 87 -9.12 0.74 14.64
C ILE A 87 -8.00 0.59 15.68
N VAL A 88 -6.82 0.22 15.22
CA VAL A 88 -5.62 0.06 16.04
C VAL A 88 -4.59 1.09 15.63
N ASN A 89 -4.43 2.14 16.44
CA ASN A 89 -3.37 3.13 16.26
C ASN A 89 -2.10 2.64 16.94
N PHE A 90 -0.95 2.77 16.26
CA PHE A 90 0.34 2.37 16.84
C PHE A 90 1.46 3.26 16.31
N THR A 91 2.53 3.39 17.10
CA THR A 91 3.70 4.20 16.77
C THR A 91 4.92 3.30 16.65
N LEU A 92 5.65 3.43 15.54
CA LEU A 92 6.97 2.85 15.39
C LEU A 92 8.02 3.86 15.82
N ASN A 93 8.75 3.56 16.87
CA ASN A 93 9.87 4.36 17.32
C ASN A 93 11.19 3.85 16.72
N ARG A 94 12.12 4.78 16.45
CA ARG A 94 13.45 4.38 16.05
C ARG A 94 14.21 3.84 17.26
N PRO A 95 14.66 2.58 17.25
CA PRO A 95 15.49 2.06 18.32
C PRO A 95 16.85 2.77 18.34
N ASN A 96 17.44 2.88 19.53
CA ASN A 96 18.77 3.41 19.71
C ASN A 96 19.80 2.45 19.07
N GLY A 97 20.68 2.97 18.22
CA GLY A 97 21.74 2.18 17.57
C GLY A 97 22.19 2.76 16.24
N SER A 98 23.36 2.33 15.78
CA SER A 98 23.97 2.82 14.53
C SER A 98 23.39 2.19 13.26
N ARG A 99 22.77 1.02 13.36
CA ARG A 99 22.18 0.28 12.24
C ARG A 99 20.68 0.13 12.43
N TYR A 100 19.91 1.06 11.87
CA TYR A 100 18.45 0.93 11.80
C TYR A 100 18.04 0.14 10.56
N ARG A 101 17.19 -0.87 10.78
CA ARG A 101 16.45 -1.56 9.71
C ARG A 101 14.97 -1.34 9.96
N ARG A 102 14.21 -1.13 8.89
CA ARG A 102 12.76 -1.03 8.99
C ARG A 102 12.18 -2.36 9.49
N PRO A 103 11.32 -2.34 10.51
CA PRO A 103 10.79 -3.57 11.09
C PRO A 103 9.84 -4.30 10.16
N TYR A 104 9.75 -5.61 10.31
CA TYR A 104 8.60 -6.39 9.87
C TYR A 104 7.50 -6.26 10.90
N VAL A 105 6.27 -6.09 10.45
CA VAL A 105 5.09 -5.88 11.32
C VAL A 105 3.96 -6.75 10.84
N ALA A 106 3.30 -7.44 11.77
CA ALA A 106 2.04 -8.12 11.54
C ALA A 106 1.04 -7.74 12.62
N ILE A 107 -0.19 -7.40 12.23
CA ILE A 107 -1.33 -7.14 13.14
C ILE A 107 -2.51 -7.96 12.66
N TRP A 108 -3.04 -8.84 13.54
CA TRP A 108 -4.07 -9.80 13.18
C TRP A 108 -5.00 -10.16 14.34
N LEU A 109 -6.14 -10.75 14.02
CA LEU A 109 -7.09 -11.32 14.97
C LEU A 109 -7.02 -12.85 14.95
N GLU A 110 -7.09 -13.43 16.13
CA GLU A 110 -7.31 -14.87 16.34
C GLU A 110 -8.67 -15.07 17.03
N ASP A 111 -9.35 -16.17 16.70
CA ASP A 111 -10.56 -16.62 17.39
C ASP A 111 -10.23 -17.24 18.76
N SER A 112 -11.25 -17.81 19.43
CA SER A 112 -11.10 -18.47 20.74
C SER A 112 -10.18 -19.71 20.72
N ASP A 113 -10.04 -20.34 19.57
CA ASP A 113 -9.21 -21.53 19.37
C ASP A 113 -7.77 -21.18 18.92
N GLY A 114 -7.51 -19.88 18.74
CA GLY A 114 -6.21 -19.37 18.30
C GLY A 114 -5.99 -19.47 16.79
N PHE A 115 -7.06 -19.63 16.02
CA PHE A 115 -7.00 -19.63 14.56
C PHE A 115 -6.98 -18.18 14.02
N PRO A 116 -6.09 -17.83 13.08
CA PRO A 116 -5.98 -16.48 12.53
C PRO A 116 -7.09 -16.19 11.54
N VAL A 117 -8.10 -15.44 11.96
CA VAL A 117 -9.29 -15.15 11.16
C VAL A 117 -9.13 -13.92 10.27
N LYS A 118 -8.37 -12.91 10.71
CA LYS A 118 -8.13 -11.69 9.92
C LYS A 118 -6.73 -11.15 10.16
N THR A 119 -5.99 -10.90 9.09
CA THR A 119 -4.76 -10.10 9.14
C THR A 119 -5.05 -8.72 8.53
N ALA A 120 -5.00 -7.68 9.35
CA ALA A 120 -5.29 -6.30 8.91
C ALA A 120 -4.04 -5.60 8.36
N LEU A 121 -2.85 -5.98 8.85
CA LEU A 121 -1.60 -5.34 8.44
C LEU A 121 -0.48 -6.37 8.42
N LEU A 122 0.27 -6.38 7.32
CA LEU A 122 1.45 -7.21 7.14
C LEU A 122 2.52 -6.43 6.36
N TRP A 123 3.56 -5.96 7.04
CA TRP A 123 4.69 -5.30 6.40
C TRP A 123 5.90 -6.20 6.40
N LEU A 124 6.35 -6.57 5.23
CA LEU A 124 7.56 -7.37 5.05
C LEU A 124 8.18 -7.12 3.68
N GLN A 125 9.40 -7.57 3.51
CA GLN A 125 10.06 -7.53 2.21
C GLN A 125 9.86 -8.88 1.53
N VAL A 126 9.16 -8.90 0.40
CA VAL A 126 8.83 -10.13 -0.34
C VAL A 126 9.91 -10.53 -1.33
N GLU A 127 10.73 -9.56 -1.80
CA GLU A 127 11.82 -9.78 -2.74
C GLU A 127 13.16 -10.01 -2.04
N GLN A 128 14.13 -10.58 -2.74
CA GLN A 128 15.45 -10.86 -2.19
C GLN A 128 16.14 -9.59 -1.66
N PRO A 129 16.81 -9.65 -0.49
CA PRO A 129 17.04 -10.83 0.38
C PRO A 129 15.88 -11.14 1.34
N GLY A 130 14.77 -10.44 1.24
CA GLY A 130 13.71 -10.38 2.22
C GLY A 130 12.85 -11.62 2.47
N PRO A 131 12.49 -12.49 1.48
CA PRO A 131 11.50 -13.55 1.72
C PRO A 131 11.85 -14.50 2.86
N ARG A 132 13.11 -14.69 3.15
CA ARG A 132 13.57 -15.56 4.25
C ARG A 132 13.26 -15.02 5.66
N TRP A 133 13.06 -13.71 5.78
CA TRP A 133 12.90 -13.03 7.08
C TRP A 133 11.46 -13.04 7.59
N HIS A 134 10.46 -13.38 6.77
CA HIS A 134 9.08 -13.46 7.22
C HIS A 134 8.85 -14.53 8.30
N ARG A 135 9.75 -15.53 8.40
CA ARG A 135 9.74 -16.54 9.48
C ARG A 135 9.99 -15.92 10.86
N ASP A 136 10.59 -14.74 10.91
CA ASP A 136 10.91 -14.05 12.16
C ASP A 136 9.64 -13.44 12.79
N LEU A 137 8.57 -13.29 12.02
CA LEU A 137 7.21 -13.09 12.54
C LEU A 137 6.63 -14.44 13.04
N THR A 138 7.32 -15.08 13.98
CA THR A 138 7.20 -16.51 14.32
C THR A 138 5.78 -16.99 14.57
N ARG A 139 4.99 -16.28 15.41
CA ARG A 139 3.60 -16.66 15.71
C ARG A 139 2.70 -16.47 14.49
N TRP A 140 2.75 -15.31 13.86
CA TRP A 140 1.98 -15.03 12.66
C TRP A 140 2.32 -16.02 11.54
N TYR A 141 3.59 -16.26 11.29
CA TYR A 141 4.03 -17.20 10.24
C TYR A 141 3.57 -18.63 10.47
N ARG A 142 3.63 -19.11 11.73
CA ARG A 142 3.12 -20.44 12.07
C ARG A 142 1.62 -20.55 11.83
N ASN A 143 0.87 -19.54 12.24
CA ASN A 143 -0.57 -19.48 12.07
C ASN A 143 -0.98 -19.35 10.59
N ASP A 144 -0.27 -18.55 9.79
CA ASP A 144 -0.48 -18.45 8.35
C ASP A 144 -0.23 -19.80 7.64
N ARG A 145 0.73 -20.58 8.09
CA ARG A 145 0.93 -21.94 7.56
C ARG A 145 -0.24 -22.87 7.85
N MET A 146 -0.81 -22.81 9.05
CA MET A 146 -2.01 -23.59 9.38
C MET A 146 -3.20 -23.17 8.53
N ARG A 147 -3.42 -21.86 8.43
CA ARG A 147 -4.48 -21.28 7.63
C ARG A 147 -4.36 -21.70 6.15
N LYS A 148 -3.18 -21.65 5.55
CA LYS A 148 -2.94 -22.08 4.15
C LYS A 148 -3.36 -23.52 3.88
N VAL A 149 -3.32 -24.40 4.86
CA VAL A 149 -3.78 -25.78 4.72
C VAL A 149 -5.30 -25.84 4.63
N VAL A 150 -6.00 -24.96 5.37
CA VAL A 150 -7.46 -24.93 5.46
C VAL A 150 -8.05 -24.12 4.30
N GLU A 151 -7.59 -22.88 4.10
CA GLU A 151 -8.19 -21.89 3.20
C GLU A 151 -7.53 -21.81 1.82
N LYS A 152 -6.34 -22.40 1.65
CA LYS A 152 -5.56 -22.41 0.38
C LYS A 152 -5.21 -21.01 -0.17
N THR A 153 -5.30 -19.95 0.64
CA THR A 153 -5.03 -18.57 0.26
C THR A 153 -3.59 -18.17 0.60
N ASN A 154 -3.01 -17.22 -0.14
CA ASN A 154 -1.65 -16.70 0.08
C ASN A 154 -1.68 -15.27 0.59
N MET A 155 -1.73 -15.08 1.92
CA MET A 155 -1.78 -13.76 2.53
C MET A 155 -0.57 -12.88 2.21
N ILE A 156 0.62 -13.47 2.08
CA ILE A 156 1.83 -12.71 1.70
C ILE A 156 1.66 -12.07 0.32
N GLY A 157 1.08 -12.80 -0.63
CA GLY A 157 0.85 -12.27 -1.98
C GLY A 157 -0.31 -11.29 -2.10
N THR A 158 -1.23 -11.27 -1.14
CA THR A 158 -2.46 -10.46 -1.23
C THR A 158 -2.46 -9.20 -0.37
N ILE A 159 -1.95 -9.26 0.86
CA ILE A 159 -2.05 -8.14 1.81
C ILE A 159 -0.70 -7.57 2.26
N SER A 160 0.42 -8.15 1.84
CA SER A 160 1.72 -7.64 2.29
C SER A 160 2.03 -6.28 1.67
N GLY A 161 2.50 -5.37 2.51
CA GLY A 161 3.01 -4.07 2.10
C GLY A 161 4.49 -3.91 2.43
N ALA A 162 5.11 -2.89 1.86
CA ALA A 162 6.50 -2.55 2.13
C ALA A 162 6.72 -2.16 3.60
N THR A 163 7.89 -2.51 4.15
CA THR A 163 8.30 -2.09 5.49
C THR A 163 8.38 -0.57 5.61
N ARG A 164 7.92 -0.01 6.74
CA ARG A 164 7.87 1.42 6.98
C ARG A 164 8.87 1.87 8.04
N GLY A 165 9.22 3.16 8.02
CA GLY A 165 10.10 3.80 9.00
C GLY A 165 9.40 4.13 10.32
N PRO A 166 10.07 4.89 11.23
CA PRO A 166 9.42 5.45 12.41
C PRO A 166 8.27 6.38 12.00
N GLY A 167 7.17 6.36 12.77
CA GLY A 167 5.98 7.16 12.50
C GLY A 167 4.76 6.61 13.19
N GLU A 168 3.64 7.29 13.02
CA GLU A 168 2.33 6.89 13.50
C GLU A 168 1.57 6.18 12.38
N TYR A 169 0.90 5.10 12.71
CA TYR A 169 0.24 4.22 11.76
C TYR A 169 -1.06 3.67 12.32
N GLN A 170 -1.89 3.17 11.42
CA GLN A 170 -3.18 2.61 11.75
C GLN A 170 -3.38 1.26 11.05
N ALA A 171 -3.97 0.31 11.77
CA ALA A 171 -4.50 -0.93 11.21
C ALA A 171 -6.02 -0.96 11.43
N ARG A 172 -6.78 -1.33 10.41
CA ARG A 172 -8.25 -1.33 10.45
C ARG A 172 -8.78 -2.74 10.26
N PHE A 173 -9.79 -3.08 11.05
CA PHE A 173 -10.58 -4.30 10.94
C PHE A 173 -12.02 -3.93 10.66
N ASP A 174 -12.53 -4.38 9.55
CA ASP A 174 -13.86 -4.06 9.02
C ASP A 174 -14.99 -5.02 9.49
N GLY A 175 -14.66 -5.92 10.42
CA GLY A 175 -15.59 -6.94 10.90
C GLY A 175 -15.74 -8.13 9.97
N THR A 176 -14.84 -8.28 8.98
CA THR A 176 -14.81 -9.45 8.08
C THR A 176 -13.57 -10.31 8.34
N ASP A 177 -13.62 -11.58 7.93
CA ASP A 177 -12.45 -12.47 7.88
C ASP A 177 -11.52 -12.16 6.69
N ASN A 178 -10.50 -12.98 6.47
CA ASN A 178 -9.57 -12.82 5.35
C ASN A 178 -10.22 -13.04 3.98
N GLU A 179 -11.34 -13.75 3.91
CA GLU A 179 -12.12 -14.06 2.71
C GLU A 179 -13.21 -13.03 2.43
N GLY A 180 -13.41 -12.05 3.35
CA GLY A 180 -14.45 -11.02 3.25
C GLY A 180 -15.80 -11.43 3.84
N ASN A 181 -15.91 -12.61 4.49
CA ASN A 181 -17.12 -13.02 5.18
C ASN A 181 -17.23 -12.30 6.52
N LYS A 182 -18.44 -11.96 6.94
CA LYS A 182 -18.67 -11.29 8.23
C LYS A 182 -18.24 -12.21 9.38
N LEU A 183 -17.44 -11.67 10.30
CA LEU A 183 -17.05 -12.37 11.52
C LEU A 183 -18.29 -12.64 12.39
N GLU A 184 -18.38 -13.83 12.95
CA GLU A 184 -19.43 -14.19 13.90
C GLU A 184 -19.25 -13.43 15.22
N ASN A 185 -20.36 -13.29 15.97
CA ASN A 185 -20.28 -12.70 17.31
C ASN A 185 -19.51 -13.63 18.24
N GLY A 186 -18.42 -13.15 18.79
CA GLY A 186 -17.56 -13.98 19.61
C GLY A 186 -16.44 -13.20 20.28
N LYS A 187 -15.55 -13.93 20.94
CA LYS A 187 -14.34 -13.39 21.56
C LYS A 187 -13.17 -13.57 20.60
N TYR A 188 -12.53 -12.47 20.27
CA TYR A 188 -11.33 -12.44 19.45
C TYR A 188 -10.14 -11.87 20.22
N THR A 189 -8.95 -12.32 19.87
CA THR A 189 -7.70 -11.82 20.44
C THR A 189 -6.96 -11.02 19.38
N LEU A 190 -6.73 -9.72 19.66
CA LEU A 190 -5.88 -8.89 18.84
C LEU A 190 -4.41 -9.14 19.16
N LEU A 191 -3.62 -9.36 18.13
CA LEU A 191 -2.19 -9.63 18.25
C LEU A 191 -1.40 -8.69 17.33
N SER A 192 -0.25 -8.26 17.84
CA SER A 192 0.74 -7.54 17.05
C SER A 192 2.12 -8.17 17.26
N LEU A 193 2.90 -8.25 16.21
CA LEU A 193 4.28 -8.71 16.25
C LEU A 193 5.15 -7.76 15.42
N ILE A 194 6.23 -7.27 16.04
CA ILE A 194 7.21 -6.40 15.40
C ILE A 194 8.56 -7.09 15.51
N HIS A 195 9.21 -7.33 14.37
CA HIS A 195 10.56 -7.88 14.32
C HIS A 195 11.53 -6.86 13.68
N ILE A 196 12.65 -6.60 14.40
CA ILE A 196 13.68 -5.63 14.01
C ILE A 196 14.99 -6.35 13.71
#